data_fefe6b8f398f407ad0bbf7d89fcc1b92
#
_entry.id   fefe6b8f398f407ad0bbf7d89fcc1b92
#
_cell.length_a   1.000
_cell.length_b   1.000
_cell.length_c   1.000
_cell.angle_alpha   90.00
_cell.angle_beta   90.00
_cell.angle_gamma   90.00
#
_symmetry.space_group_name_H-M   'P 1'
#
loop_
_entity.id
_entity.type
_entity.pdbx_description
1 polymer ?
#
loop_
_entity_poly.entity_id
_entity_poly.type
_entity_poly.pdbx_seq_one_letter_code
_entity_poly.pdbx_strand_id
1 'polypeptide(L)'
;MKKKYLLASLLAILAAGIYLYYFHARIYQEISKANLKSPDKNQTFLIGADMDFQKNIVYAALGDSLTAGVGVLNYEESFPYLIAGKMAQDGKKVTLKDHSIPGAKVGDLKDKLVSAAIADNPDIITILAGVNDVHGKVSLAEFKNSYGAILKRLTEETDAKIYLVSIPFIGAPSLMMPPYNLYIDWQTKKFNSVIKALAETYKAQYIDLYSPTAAQFKTNGAHYSPDLFHPSAEGYAIWAKIIYG
;
A
#
# COMPACT_ATOMS: atom_id res chain seq x y z
N MET A 1 7.89 -1.12 -50.07
CA MET A 1 7.24 -1.90 -48.98
C MET A 1 7.75 -1.55 -47.59
N LYS A 2 9.04 -1.58 -47.28
CA LYS A 2 9.60 -1.34 -45.92
C LYS A 2 9.16 -0.04 -45.23
N LYS A 3 9.06 1.10 -45.99
CA LYS A 3 8.63 2.38 -45.43
C LYS A 3 7.16 2.38 -44.97
N LYS A 4 6.27 1.65 -45.66
CA LYS A 4 4.84 1.55 -45.27
C LYS A 4 4.67 0.77 -43.98
N TYR A 5 5.44 -0.33 -43.79
CA TYR A 5 5.43 -1.10 -42.52
C TYR A 5 6.00 -0.31 -41.37
N LEU A 6 7.07 0.45 -41.61
CA LEU A 6 7.65 1.33 -40.58
C LEU A 6 6.65 2.38 -40.10
N LEU A 7 5.96 3.05 -41.04
CA LEU A 7 4.93 4.04 -40.71
C LEU A 7 3.77 3.41 -39.94
N ALA A 8 3.29 2.24 -40.38
CA ALA A 8 2.22 1.52 -39.69
C ALA A 8 2.62 1.12 -38.25
N SER A 9 3.86 0.66 -38.05
CA SER A 9 4.37 0.33 -36.73
C SER A 9 4.48 1.57 -35.81
N LEU A 10 4.93 2.72 -36.34
CA LEU A 10 4.98 3.97 -35.59
C LEU A 10 3.59 4.45 -35.18
N LEU A 11 2.62 4.38 -36.08
CA LEU A 11 1.23 4.74 -35.78
C LEU A 11 0.62 3.80 -34.71
N ALA A 12 0.89 2.51 -34.78
CA ALA A 12 0.44 1.55 -33.79
C ALA A 12 1.02 1.83 -32.40
N ILE A 13 2.33 2.14 -32.33
CA ILE A 13 3.00 2.52 -31.07
C ILE A 13 2.40 3.81 -30.51
N LEU A 14 2.18 4.81 -31.35
CA LEU A 14 1.57 6.07 -30.94
C LEU A 14 0.14 5.85 -30.42
N ALA A 15 -0.67 5.07 -31.13
CA ALA A 15 -2.04 4.75 -30.70
C ALA A 15 -2.06 4.00 -29.36
N ALA A 16 -1.15 3.03 -29.17
CA ALA A 16 -0.99 2.33 -27.89
C ALA A 16 -0.58 3.29 -26.76
N GLY A 17 0.34 4.23 -27.04
CA GLY A 17 0.75 5.25 -26.07
C GLY A 17 -0.40 6.18 -25.66
N ILE A 18 -1.19 6.65 -26.64
CA ILE A 18 -2.38 7.49 -26.39
C ILE A 18 -3.43 6.72 -25.58
N TYR A 19 -3.65 5.45 -25.91
CA TYR A 19 -4.57 4.59 -25.19
C TYR A 19 -4.17 4.37 -23.74
N LEU A 20 -2.90 4.05 -23.50
CA LEU A 20 -2.38 3.88 -22.14
C LEU A 20 -2.45 5.19 -21.33
N TYR A 21 -2.16 6.33 -21.97
CA TYR A 21 -2.29 7.63 -21.34
C TYR A 21 -3.76 7.96 -20.99
N TYR A 22 -4.69 7.68 -21.89
CA TYR A 22 -6.12 7.87 -21.63
C TYR A 22 -6.59 7.08 -20.41
N PHE A 23 -6.24 5.79 -20.33
CA PHE A 23 -6.63 4.97 -19.19
C PHE A 23 -5.96 5.42 -17.89
N HIS A 24 -4.70 5.82 -17.96
CA HIS A 24 -4.02 6.39 -16.81
C HIS A 24 -4.73 7.66 -16.30
N ALA A 25 -5.05 8.59 -17.20
CA ALA A 25 -5.77 9.81 -16.84
C ALA A 25 -7.18 9.53 -16.29
N ARG A 26 -7.89 8.54 -16.86
CA ARG A 26 -9.21 8.13 -16.42
C ARG A 26 -9.20 7.64 -14.95
N ILE A 27 -8.19 6.87 -14.54
CA ILE A 27 -8.09 6.39 -13.16
C ILE A 27 -8.04 7.57 -12.19
N TYR A 28 -7.18 8.54 -12.43
CA TYR A 28 -7.10 9.72 -11.57
C TYR A 28 -8.38 10.55 -11.60
N GLN A 29 -9.07 10.59 -12.73
CA GLN A 29 -10.35 11.27 -12.86
C GLN A 29 -11.44 10.60 -12.02
N GLU A 30 -11.53 9.26 -12.03
CA GLU A 30 -12.50 8.52 -11.21
C GLU A 30 -12.20 8.64 -9.71
N ILE A 31 -10.93 8.52 -9.31
CA ILE A 31 -10.50 8.76 -7.92
C ILE A 31 -10.86 10.20 -7.49
N SER A 32 -10.59 11.19 -8.33
CA SER A 32 -10.90 12.60 -8.05
C SER A 32 -12.40 12.87 -7.97
N LYS A 33 -13.22 12.25 -8.83
CA LYS A 33 -14.70 12.38 -8.80
C LYS A 33 -15.30 11.81 -7.53
N ALA A 34 -14.79 10.68 -7.06
CA ALA A 34 -15.24 10.07 -5.81
C ALA A 34 -14.92 10.95 -4.59
N ASN A 35 -13.94 11.84 -4.71
CA ASN A 35 -13.53 12.82 -3.70
C ASN A 35 -13.37 12.19 -2.30
N LEU A 36 -12.86 10.98 -2.25
CA LEU A 36 -12.60 10.29 -0.98
C LEU A 36 -11.42 10.95 -0.28
N LYS A 37 -11.60 11.17 1.01
CA LYS A 37 -10.54 11.65 1.90
C LYS A 37 -10.15 10.51 2.84
N SER A 38 -8.95 10.58 3.40
CA SER A 38 -8.68 9.78 4.59
C SER A 38 -9.65 10.20 5.69
N PRO A 39 -10.15 9.24 6.48
CA PRO A 39 -10.95 9.59 7.66
C PRO A 39 -10.18 10.54 8.56
N ASP A 40 -10.91 11.38 9.32
CA ASP A 40 -10.30 12.13 10.39
C ASP A 40 -9.67 11.15 11.37
N LYS A 41 -8.38 11.29 11.58
CA LYS A 41 -7.61 10.40 12.42
C LYS A 41 -6.74 11.19 13.39
N ASN A 42 -6.75 10.74 14.61
CA ASN A 42 -5.64 11.06 15.50
C ASN A 42 -4.41 10.27 15.01
N GLN A 43 -3.24 10.84 15.11
CA GLN A 43 -2.02 10.09 14.77
C GLN A 43 -1.72 8.96 15.77
N THR A 44 -2.45 8.90 16.88
CA THR A 44 -2.26 7.92 17.95
C THR A 44 -3.59 7.38 18.44
N PHE A 45 -3.72 6.06 18.49
CA PHE A 45 -4.89 5.36 19.04
C PHE A 45 -4.43 4.42 20.16
N LEU A 46 -5.18 4.42 21.28
CA LEU A 46 -4.99 3.50 22.39
C LEU A 46 -6.08 2.43 22.32
N ILE A 47 -5.69 1.18 22.10
CA ILE A 47 -6.60 0.07 21.92
C ILE A 47 -6.37 -0.95 23.04
N GLY A 48 -7.46 -1.36 23.70
CA GLY A 48 -7.38 -2.27 24.86
C GLY A 48 -6.98 -1.55 26.16
N ALA A 49 -7.17 -0.24 26.27
CA ALA A 49 -6.72 0.55 27.44
C ALA A 49 -7.43 0.18 28.77
N ASP A 50 -8.66 -0.32 28.69
CA ASP A 50 -9.52 -0.63 29.85
C ASP A 50 -9.37 -2.05 30.41
N MET A 51 -8.46 -2.84 29.82
CA MET A 51 -8.22 -4.22 30.25
C MET A 51 -6.84 -4.33 30.92
N ASP A 52 -6.73 -5.23 31.91
CA ASP A 52 -5.46 -5.50 32.57
C ASP A 52 -4.57 -6.37 31.66
N PHE A 53 -3.81 -5.73 30.79
CA PHE A 53 -2.93 -6.39 29.84
C PHE A 53 -1.50 -6.50 30.35
N GLN A 54 -0.87 -7.64 30.09
CA GLN A 54 0.48 -7.91 30.51
C GLN A 54 1.55 -7.22 29.66
N LYS A 55 1.24 -6.78 28.44
CA LYS A 55 2.24 -6.19 27.52
C LYS A 55 1.69 -4.98 26.76
N ASN A 56 2.40 -3.86 26.87
CA ASN A 56 2.19 -2.70 26.01
C ASN A 56 2.95 -2.90 24.68
N ILE A 57 2.30 -2.63 23.56
CA ILE A 57 2.87 -2.70 22.22
C ILE A 57 2.73 -1.34 21.55
N VAL A 58 3.82 -0.79 21.07
CA VAL A 58 3.79 0.37 20.14
C VAL A 58 3.84 -0.18 18.71
N TYR A 59 2.76 0.04 17.98
CA TYR A 59 2.63 -0.38 16.59
C TYR A 59 2.64 0.83 15.67
N ALA A 60 3.70 0.98 14.85
CA ALA A 60 3.81 2.03 13.84
C ALA A 60 3.38 1.50 12.46
N ALA A 61 2.40 2.16 11.84
CA ALA A 61 1.94 1.85 10.49
C ALA A 61 2.44 2.92 9.51
N LEU A 62 3.39 2.55 8.63
CA LEU A 62 3.95 3.43 7.63
C LEU A 62 3.34 3.15 6.25
N GLY A 63 2.94 4.22 5.55
CA GLY A 63 2.42 4.03 4.20
C GLY A 63 1.82 5.25 3.54
N ASP A 64 0.98 4.98 2.57
CA ASP A 64 0.29 5.97 1.75
C ASP A 64 -1.21 6.05 2.08
N SER A 65 -2.05 6.36 1.07
CA SER A 65 -3.51 6.42 1.24
C SER A 65 -4.14 5.11 1.74
N LEU A 66 -3.52 3.97 1.43
CA LEU A 66 -4.00 2.65 1.83
C LEU A 66 -3.82 2.45 3.35
N THR A 67 -2.72 2.95 3.92
CA THR A 67 -2.48 2.95 5.35
C THR A 67 -3.32 4.03 6.06
N ALA A 68 -3.51 5.19 5.40
CA ALA A 68 -4.35 6.27 5.90
C ALA A 68 -5.86 5.93 5.95
N GLY A 69 -6.28 4.77 5.46
CA GLY A 69 -7.67 4.36 5.47
C GLY A 69 -8.54 5.09 4.44
N VAL A 70 -7.95 5.59 3.33
CA VAL A 70 -8.78 6.14 2.24
C VAL A 70 -9.68 5.04 1.69
N GLY A 71 -10.98 5.36 1.59
CA GLY A 71 -12.01 4.40 1.14
C GLY A 71 -13.00 4.00 2.23
N VAL A 72 -12.71 4.31 3.50
CA VAL A 72 -13.63 4.11 4.63
C VAL A 72 -14.01 5.43 5.30
N LEU A 73 -15.09 5.44 6.07
CA LEU A 73 -15.56 6.64 6.76
C LEU A 73 -14.85 6.86 8.10
N ASN A 74 -14.57 5.76 8.80
CA ASN A 74 -13.92 5.78 10.10
C ASN A 74 -12.56 5.07 10.01
N TYR A 75 -11.55 5.63 10.68
CA TYR A 75 -10.21 5.02 10.67
C TYR A 75 -10.19 3.63 11.33
N GLU A 76 -11.14 3.36 12.22
CA GLU A 76 -11.36 2.07 12.86
C GLU A 76 -11.63 0.93 11.88
N GLU A 77 -12.04 1.25 10.65
CA GLU A 77 -12.26 0.28 9.56
C GLU A 77 -11.00 0.06 8.71
N SER A 78 -9.92 0.81 8.95
CA SER A 78 -8.64 0.65 8.23
C SER A 78 -7.88 -0.58 8.69
N PHE A 79 -7.03 -1.15 7.81
CA PHE A 79 -6.27 -2.34 8.17
C PHE A 79 -5.32 -2.15 9.37
N PRO A 80 -4.66 -0.99 9.58
CA PRO A 80 -3.80 -0.83 10.75
C PRO A 80 -4.59 -0.89 12.05
N TYR A 81 -5.76 -0.25 12.11
CA TYR A 81 -6.61 -0.27 13.31
C TYR A 81 -7.16 -1.68 13.58
N LEU A 82 -7.62 -2.37 12.54
CA LEU A 82 -8.10 -3.75 12.67
C LEU A 82 -7.01 -4.71 13.15
N ILE A 83 -5.77 -4.54 12.70
CA ILE A 83 -4.61 -5.30 13.19
C ILE A 83 -4.38 -5.00 14.68
N ALA A 84 -4.37 -3.72 15.06
CA ALA A 84 -4.19 -3.32 16.46
C ALA A 84 -5.32 -3.87 17.35
N GLY A 85 -6.56 -3.85 16.85
CA GLY A 85 -7.71 -4.47 17.53
C GLY A 85 -7.54 -5.98 17.75
N LYS A 86 -6.99 -6.69 16.75
CA LYS A 86 -6.70 -8.12 16.88
C LYS A 86 -5.57 -8.39 17.89
N MET A 87 -4.51 -7.57 17.86
CA MET A 87 -3.46 -7.65 18.88
C MET A 87 -4.01 -7.45 20.30
N ALA A 88 -5.01 -6.55 20.45
CA ALA A 88 -5.66 -6.34 21.74
C ALA A 88 -6.50 -7.57 22.17
N GLN A 89 -7.19 -8.22 21.24
CA GLN A 89 -7.88 -9.49 21.51
C GLN A 89 -6.91 -10.60 21.94
N ASP A 90 -5.66 -10.57 21.45
CA ASP A 90 -4.57 -11.46 21.86
C ASP A 90 -3.94 -11.06 23.21
N GLY A 91 -4.57 -10.18 23.99
CA GLY A 91 -4.15 -9.78 25.34
C GLY A 91 -3.06 -8.72 25.38
N LYS A 92 -2.98 -7.84 24.37
CA LYS A 92 -2.00 -6.74 24.32
C LYS A 92 -2.69 -5.39 24.44
N LYS A 93 -2.08 -4.45 25.17
CA LYS A 93 -2.45 -3.03 25.08
C LYS A 93 -1.67 -2.41 23.93
N VAL A 94 -2.36 -1.86 22.96
CA VAL A 94 -1.72 -1.37 21.73
C VAL A 94 -1.82 0.16 21.62
N THR A 95 -0.66 0.79 21.45
CA THR A 95 -0.56 2.18 21.00
C THR A 95 -0.27 2.16 19.51
N LEU A 96 -1.31 2.35 18.68
CA LEU A 96 -1.16 2.46 17.24
C LEU A 96 -0.74 3.88 16.88
N LYS A 97 0.35 3.99 16.11
CA LYS A 97 0.90 5.22 15.54
C LYS A 97 0.75 5.18 14.02
N ASP A 98 -0.05 6.06 13.48
CA ASP A 98 -0.24 6.18 12.03
C ASP A 98 0.75 7.19 11.44
N HIS A 99 1.67 6.66 10.63
CA HIS A 99 2.63 7.41 9.83
C HIS A 99 2.31 7.23 8.35
N SER A 100 1.23 7.84 7.88
CA SER A 100 0.81 7.74 6.48
C SER A 100 0.48 9.08 5.87
N ILE A 101 0.79 9.21 4.57
CA ILE A 101 0.46 10.39 3.77
C ILE A 101 -0.21 9.91 2.48
N PRO A 102 -1.51 10.23 2.23
CA PRO A 102 -2.17 9.92 0.97
C PRO A 102 -1.38 10.43 -0.24
N GLY A 103 -1.21 9.56 -1.24
CA GLY A 103 -0.45 9.88 -2.45
C GLY A 103 1.08 9.76 -2.31
N ALA A 104 1.61 9.48 -1.13
CA ALA A 104 3.05 9.37 -0.91
C ALA A 104 3.67 8.23 -1.71
N LYS A 105 4.84 8.48 -2.27
CA LYS A 105 5.76 7.49 -2.81
C LYS A 105 6.75 7.03 -1.74
N VAL A 106 7.45 5.95 -1.98
CA VAL A 106 8.44 5.42 -1.03
C VAL A 106 9.54 6.45 -0.72
N GLY A 107 9.92 7.30 -1.68
CA GLY A 107 10.81 8.43 -1.42
C GLY A 107 10.25 9.42 -0.39
N ASP A 108 8.94 9.71 -0.44
CA ASP A 108 8.30 10.58 0.54
C ASP A 108 8.28 9.96 1.94
N LEU A 109 8.01 8.65 2.06
CA LEU A 109 8.09 7.94 3.34
C LEU A 109 9.48 8.09 3.95
N LYS A 110 10.52 7.84 3.15
CA LYS A 110 11.93 7.98 3.55
C LYS A 110 12.21 9.35 4.14
N ASP A 111 11.77 10.40 3.46
CA ASP A 111 12.16 11.78 3.78
C ASP A 111 11.28 12.42 4.88
N LYS A 112 10.02 11.98 5.02
CA LYS A 112 9.02 12.66 5.87
C LYS A 112 8.55 11.86 7.07
N LEU A 113 8.55 10.52 7.00
CA LEU A 113 7.84 9.68 7.99
C LEU A 113 8.77 8.80 8.84
N VAL A 114 9.87 8.31 8.28
CA VAL A 114 10.73 7.33 8.95
C VAL A 114 11.29 7.86 10.27
N SER A 115 11.72 9.12 10.32
CA SER A 115 12.28 9.70 11.56
C SER A 115 11.24 9.77 12.68
N ALA A 116 10.00 10.11 12.36
CA ALA A 116 8.92 10.15 13.35
C ALA A 116 8.56 8.73 13.84
N ALA A 117 8.51 7.75 12.93
CA ALA A 117 8.26 6.36 13.28
C ALA A 117 9.34 5.78 14.19
N ILE A 118 10.61 6.09 13.96
CA ILE A 118 11.73 5.70 14.82
C ILE A 118 11.60 6.35 16.21
N ALA A 119 11.26 7.65 16.26
CA ALA A 119 11.11 8.38 17.52
C ALA A 119 10.00 7.83 18.43
N ASP A 120 9.00 7.15 17.89
CA ASP A 120 7.96 6.47 18.67
C ASP A 120 8.47 5.18 19.37
N ASN A 121 9.69 4.74 19.09
CA ASN A 121 10.29 3.51 19.64
C ASN A 121 9.35 2.29 19.49
N PRO A 122 8.99 1.89 18.27
CA PRO A 122 7.98 0.88 18.02
C PRO A 122 8.48 -0.55 18.33
N ASP A 123 7.57 -1.40 18.81
CA ASP A 123 7.77 -2.85 18.88
C ASP A 123 7.48 -3.54 17.54
N ILE A 124 6.54 -2.97 16.78
CA ILE A 124 6.07 -3.51 15.50
C ILE A 124 5.95 -2.38 14.49
N ILE A 125 6.41 -2.64 13.28
CA ILE A 125 6.27 -1.74 12.13
C ILE A 125 5.62 -2.52 10.98
N THR A 126 4.56 -1.99 10.39
CA THR A 126 4.12 -2.41 9.05
C THR A 126 4.48 -1.35 8.03
N ILE A 127 4.94 -1.75 6.85
CA ILE A 127 5.19 -0.85 5.74
C ILE A 127 4.38 -1.34 4.54
N LEU A 128 3.39 -0.56 4.11
CA LEU A 128 2.61 -0.77 2.90
C LEU A 128 2.67 0.47 2.03
N ALA A 129 3.52 0.46 1.01
CA ALA A 129 3.73 1.55 0.07
C ALA A 129 4.23 1.04 -1.27
N GLY A 130 4.09 1.86 -2.31
CA GLY A 130 4.60 1.58 -3.63
C GLY A 130 3.56 1.63 -4.75
N VAL A 131 2.28 1.68 -4.42
CA VAL A 131 1.24 1.84 -5.44
C VAL A 131 1.42 3.14 -6.23
N ASN A 132 1.74 4.22 -5.54
CA ASN A 132 2.00 5.52 -6.15
C ASN A 132 3.32 5.55 -6.94
N ASP A 133 4.28 4.71 -6.59
CA ASP A 133 5.53 4.54 -7.35
C ASP A 133 5.26 3.83 -8.68
N VAL A 134 4.46 2.76 -8.67
CA VAL A 134 4.05 2.03 -9.89
C VAL A 134 3.31 2.96 -10.84
N HIS A 135 2.26 3.65 -10.35
CA HIS A 135 1.48 4.58 -11.15
C HIS A 135 2.26 5.85 -11.52
N GLY A 136 3.09 6.34 -10.62
CA GLY A 136 3.92 7.54 -10.80
C GLY A 136 5.17 7.31 -11.63
N LYS A 137 5.35 6.13 -12.23
CA LYS A 137 6.48 5.77 -13.12
C LYS A 137 7.86 5.95 -12.46
N VAL A 138 7.96 5.70 -11.15
CA VAL A 138 9.25 5.66 -10.45
C VAL A 138 10.08 4.49 -11.00
N SER A 139 11.37 4.68 -11.19
CA SER A 139 12.23 3.60 -11.64
C SER A 139 12.41 2.54 -10.54
N LEU A 140 12.58 1.25 -10.94
CA LEU A 140 12.83 0.19 -9.97
C LEU A 140 14.12 0.45 -9.15
N ALA A 141 15.10 1.10 -9.75
CA ALA A 141 16.36 1.45 -9.06
C ALA A 141 16.12 2.49 -7.96
N GLU A 142 15.37 3.54 -8.27
CA GLU A 142 15.00 4.59 -7.29
C GLU A 142 14.14 4.01 -6.17
N PHE A 143 13.12 3.22 -6.51
CA PHE A 143 12.27 2.51 -5.57
C PHE A 143 13.10 1.62 -4.63
N LYS A 144 13.97 0.76 -5.19
CA LYS A 144 14.85 -0.12 -4.42
C LYS A 144 15.76 0.67 -3.47
N ASN A 145 16.37 1.76 -3.96
CA ASN A 145 17.26 2.60 -3.17
C ASN A 145 16.52 3.29 -2.02
N SER A 146 15.33 3.87 -2.29
CA SER A 146 14.53 4.53 -1.26
C SER A 146 14.03 3.54 -0.21
N TYR A 147 13.52 2.39 -0.64
CA TYR A 147 13.04 1.35 0.29
C TYR A 147 14.18 0.76 1.11
N GLY A 148 15.34 0.49 0.48
CA GLY A 148 16.53 0.01 1.17
C GLY A 148 17.05 1.00 2.22
N ALA A 149 17.01 2.30 1.93
CA ALA A 149 17.38 3.34 2.89
C ALA A 149 16.41 3.40 4.09
N ILE A 150 15.10 3.21 3.87
CA ILE A 150 14.12 3.10 4.95
C ILE A 150 14.45 1.92 5.85
N LEU A 151 14.61 0.73 5.26
CA LEU A 151 14.85 -0.49 6.02
C LEU A 151 16.16 -0.47 6.78
N LYS A 152 17.21 0.08 6.14
CA LYS A 152 18.49 0.27 6.82
C LYS A 152 18.32 1.08 8.10
N ARG A 153 17.66 2.23 8.03
CA ARG A 153 17.43 3.08 9.21
C ARG A 153 16.59 2.37 10.27
N LEU A 154 15.48 1.77 9.87
CA LEU A 154 14.60 1.09 10.81
C LEU A 154 15.29 -0.07 11.52
N THR A 155 16.14 -0.85 10.82
CA THR A 155 16.89 -1.97 11.43
C THR A 155 18.09 -1.53 12.25
N GLU A 156 18.70 -0.38 11.97
CA GLU A 156 19.84 0.15 12.73
C GLU A 156 19.39 1.00 13.94
N GLU A 157 18.21 1.63 13.86
CA GLU A 157 17.74 2.60 14.85
C GLU A 157 16.57 2.09 15.72
N THR A 158 16.06 0.86 15.47
CA THR A 158 14.98 0.26 16.27
C THR A 158 15.16 -1.25 16.43
N ASP A 159 14.56 -1.81 17.50
CA ASP A 159 14.42 -3.26 17.71
C ASP A 159 13.07 -3.80 17.20
N ALA A 160 12.36 -3.03 16.40
CA ALA A 160 11.01 -3.35 15.93
C ALA A 160 10.98 -4.59 15.04
N LYS A 161 9.94 -5.41 15.20
CA LYS A 161 9.60 -6.43 14.21
C LYS A 161 8.98 -5.76 12.98
N ILE A 162 9.65 -5.82 11.85
CA ILE A 162 9.24 -5.16 10.62
C ILE A 162 8.49 -6.13 9.71
N TYR A 163 7.27 -5.75 9.32
CA TYR A 163 6.45 -6.44 8.34
C TYR A 163 6.44 -5.62 7.04
N LEU A 164 7.06 -6.17 6.01
CA LEU A 164 7.03 -5.61 4.66
C LEU A 164 5.86 -6.21 3.89
N VAL A 165 4.84 -5.39 3.68
CA VAL A 165 3.63 -5.82 2.97
C VAL A 165 3.80 -5.52 1.48
N SER A 166 3.56 -6.52 0.64
CA SER A 166 3.59 -6.31 -0.82
C SER A 166 2.50 -5.35 -1.27
N ILE A 167 2.73 -4.63 -2.37
CA ILE A 167 1.69 -3.85 -3.04
C ILE A 167 0.56 -4.81 -3.41
N PRO A 168 -0.70 -4.56 -2.99
CA PRO A 168 -1.83 -5.45 -3.24
C PRO A 168 -2.25 -5.44 -4.72
N PHE A 169 -3.17 -6.31 -5.07
CA PHE A 169 -3.91 -6.15 -6.34
C PHE A 169 -4.80 -4.90 -6.25
N ILE A 170 -4.64 -3.99 -7.20
CA ILE A 170 -5.20 -2.65 -7.11
C ILE A 170 -6.16 -2.38 -8.26
N GLY A 171 -7.26 -1.71 -7.91
CA GLY A 171 -8.25 -1.23 -8.84
C GLY A 171 -9.19 -2.32 -9.35
N ALA A 172 -10.48 -2.01 -9.31
CA ALA A 172 -11.51 -2.89 -9.82
C ALA A 172 -11.33 -3.16 -11.33
N PRO A 173 -11.69 -4.33 -11.84
CA PRO A 173 -11.60 -4.64 -13.27
C PRO A 173 -12.37 -3.66 -14.15
N SER A 174 -13.45 -3.04 -13.64
CA SER A 174 -14.21 -2.00 -14.32
C SER A 174 -13.45 -0.67 -14.45
N LEU A 175 -12.51 -0.40 -13.56
CA LEU A 175 -11.61 0.75 -13.63
C LEU A 175 -10.34 0.42 -14.42
N MET A 176 -9.74 -0.73 -14.12
CA MET A 176 -8.47 -1.20 -14.70
C MET A 176 -8.73 -2.09 -15.91
N MET A 177 -9.04 -1.50 -17.06
CA MET A 177 -9.36 -2.25 -18.30
C MET A 177 -8.11 -2.67 -19.09
N PRO A 178 -8.18 -3.78 -19.87
CA PRO A 178 -7.10 -4.16 -20.78
C PRO A 178 -6.82 -3.09 -21.85
N PRO A 179 -5.55 -2.93 -22.29
CA PRO A 179 -4.36 -3.62 -21.85
C PRO A 179 -3.68 -2.97 -20.62
N TYR A 180 -4.23 -1.89 -20.07
CA TYR A 180 -3.62 -1.13 -19.00
C TYR A 180 -3.47 -1.96 -17.71
N ASN A 181 -4.49 -2.76 -17.38
CA ASN A 181 -4.43 -3.69 -16.24
C ASN A 181 -3.27 -4.68 -16.35
N LEU A 182 -2.99 -5.21 -17.56
CA LEU A 182 -1.88 -6.15 -17.78
C LEU A 182 -0.52 -5.48 -17.55
N TYR A 183 -0.39 -4.22 -17.97
CA TYR A 183 0.81 -3.42 -17.75
C TYR A 183 1.03 -3.13 -16.26
N ILE A 184 0.00 -2.67 -15.56
CA ILE A 184 0.08 -2.38 -14.11
C ILE A 184 0.34 -3.66 -13.31
N ASP A 185 -0.34 -4.75 -13.63
CA ASP A 185 -0.12 -6.06 -12.99
C ASP A 185 1.34 -6.51 -13.12
N TRP A 186 1.90 -6.41 -14.32
CA TRP A 186 3.30 -6.74 -14.56
C TRP A 186 4.27 -5.83 -13.80
N GLN A 187 4.01 -4.52 -13.77
CA GLN A 187 4.83 -3.58 -13.01
C GLN A 187 4.72 -3.87 -11.50
N THR A 188 3.52 -4.05 -10.97
CA THR A 188 3.29 -4.36 -9.55
C THR A 188 4.09 -5.59 -9.12
N LYS A 189 4.07 -6.66 -9.93
CA LYS A 189 4.87 -7.88 -9.66
C LYS A 189 6.37 -7.62 -9.62
N LYS A 190 6.89 -6.74 -10.49
CA LYS A 190 8.31 -6.35 -10.46
C LYS A 190 8.66 -5.58 -9.19
N PHE A 191 7.81 -4.63 -8.77
CA PHE A 191 8.02 -3.88 -7.54
C PHE A 191 7.93 -4.81 -6.32
N ASN A 192 6.98 -5.73 -6.29
CA ASN A 192 6.86 -6.73 -5.24
C ASN A 192 8.05 -7.69 -5.15
N SER A 193 8.67 -8.02 -6.29
CA SER A 193 9.92 -8.80 -6.29
C SER A 193 11.06 -8.04 -5.59
N VAL A 194 11.12 -6.71 -5.76
CA VAL A 194 12.09 -5.85 -5.05
C VAL A 194 11.79 -5.82 -3.55
N ILE A 195 10.52 -5.64 -3.16
CA ILE A 195 10.12 -5.65 -1.74
C ILE A 195 10.51 -6.97 -1.08
N LYS A 196 10.23 -8.11 -1.74
CA LYS A 196 10.58 -9.43 -1.23
C LYS A 196 12.09 -9.60 -1.04
N ALA A 197 12.89 -9.23 -2.04
CA ALA A 197 14.35 -9.30 -1.95
C ALA A 197 14.92 -8.40 -0.83
N LEU A 198 14.33 -7.22 -0.62
CA LEU A 198 14.70 -6.33 0.47
C LEU A 198 14.31 -6.91 1.84
N ALA A 199 13.14 -7.55 1.96
CA ALA A 199 12.74 -8.23 3.17
C ALA A 199 13.76 -9.30 3.58
N GLU A 200 14.22 -10.10 2.63
CA GLU A 200 15.27 -11.11 2.84
C GLU A 200 16.59 -10.45 3.27
N THR A 201 17.00 -9.37 2.60
CA THR A 201 18.26 -8.65 2.89
C THR A 201 18.29 -8.07 4.30
N TYR A 202 17.19 -7.46 4.75
CA TYR A 202 17.08 -6.78 6.04
C TYR A 202 16.42 -7.64 7.14
N LYS A 203 16.18 -8.92 6.87
CA LYS A 203 15.54 -9.88 7.80
C LYS A 203 14.16 -9.40 8.29
N ALA A 204 13.45 -8.62 7.47
CA ALA A 204 12.07 -8.24 7.70
C ALA A 204 11.11 -9.37 7.28
N GLN A 205 9.94 -9.43 7.88
CA GLN A 205 8.93 -10.41 7.49
C GLN A 205 8.18 -9.93 6.24
N TYR A 206 8.34 -10.64 5.12
CA TYR A 206 7.56 -10.37 3.90
C TYR A 206 6.15 -10.92 4.04
N ILE A 207 5.14 -10.09 3.71
CA ILE A 207 3.73 -10.49 3.65
C ILE A 207 3.25 -10.34 2.21
N ASP A 208 2.88 -11.45 1.60
CA ASP A 208 2.25 -11.45 0.27
C ASP A 208 0.77 -11.05 0.38
N LEU A 209 0.49 -9.77 0.19
CA LEU A 209 -0.87 -9.26 0.08
C LEU A 209 -1.39 -9.31 -1.36
N TYR A 210 -0.47 -9.37 -2.36
CA TYR A 210 -0.84 -9.34 -3.77
C TYR A 210 -1.61 -10.58 -4.21
N SER A 211 -1.08 -11.78 -3.96
CA SER A 211 -1.65 -13.03 -4.48
C SER A 211 -3.07 -13.30 -3.98
N PRO A 212 -3.36 -13.23 -2.67
CA PRO A 212 -4.72 -13.45 -2.17
C PRO A 212 -5.68 -12.33 -2.59
N THR A 213 -5.22 -11.05 -2.66
CA THR A 213 -6.09 -9.96 -3.14
C THR A 213 -6.36 -10.08 -4.63
N ALA A 214 -5.40 -10.51 -5.45
CA ALA A 214 -5.64 -10.78 -6.86
C ALA A 214 -6.70 -11.86 -7.08
N ALA A 215 -6.77 -12.88 -6.22
CA ALA A 215 -7.78 -13.92 -6.31
C ALA A 215 -9.19 -13.43 -5.93
N GLN A 216 -9.30 -12.60 -4.88
CA GLN A 216 -10.59 -12.20 -4.30
C GLN A 216 -11.15 -10.92 -4.93
N PHE A 217 -10.31 -9.91 -5.17
CA PHE A 217 -10.74 -8.58 -5.59
C PHE A 217 -11.04 -8.50 -7.09
N LYS A 218 -10.54 -9.44 -7.91
CA LYS A 218 -10.92 -9.50 -9.34
C LYS A 218 -12.38 -9.84 -9.58
N THR A 219 -13.01 -10.52 -8.66
CA THR A 219 -14.36 -11.07 -8.85
C THR A 219 -15.43 -10.40 -8.01
N ASN A 220 -15.05 -9.61 -7.01
CA ASN A 220 -16.00 -8.98 -6.10
C ASN A 220 -15.75 -7.46 -5.98
N GLY A 221 -16.67 -6.68 -6.56
CA GLY A 221 -16.63 -5.21 -6.50
C GLY A 221 -16.90 -4.63 -5.10
N ALA A 222 -17.50 -5.40 -4.18
CA ALA A 222 -17.78 -4.97 -2.82
C ALA A 222 -16.49 -4.72 -1.99
N HIS A 223 -15.37 -5.28 -2.41
CA HIS A 223 -14.09 -5.06 -1.76
C HIS A 223 -13.47 -3.68 -2.06
N TYR A 224 -14.06 -2.92 -2.98
CA TYR A 224 -13.63 -1.57 -3.33
C TYR A 224 -14.58 -0.52 -2.81
N SER A 225 -14.02 0.63 -2.48
CA SER A 225 -14.77 1.85 -2.20
C SER A 225 -15.37 2.45 -3.49
N PRO A 226 -16.21 3.48 -3.41
CA PRO A 226 -16.86 4.09 -4.59
C PRO A 226 -15.93 4.57 -5.69
N ASP A 227 -14.64 4.82 -5.41
CA ASP A 227 -13.64 5.20 -6.42
C ASP A 227 -13.10 4.01 -7.22
N LEU A 228 -13.51 2.80 -6.89
CA LEU A 228 -13.09 1.55 -7.54
C LEU A 228 -11.57 1.29 -7.47
N PHE A 229 -10.87 2.01 -6.60
CA PHE A 229 -9.43 1.94 -6.45
C PHE A 229 -9.01 1.56 -5.02
N HIS A 230 -9.47 2.32 -4.02
CA HIS A 230 -9.19 2.04 -2.63
C HIS A 230 -10.09 0.92 -2.10
N PRO A 231 -9.67 0.19 -1.07
CA PRO A 231 -10.51 -0.82 -0.43
C PRO A 231 -11.74 -0.20 0.25
N SER A 232 -12.82 -0.97 0.30
CA SER A 232 -13.93 -0.76 1.22
C SER A 232 -13.55 -1.25 2.63
N ALA A 233 -14.44 -1.06 3.62
CA ALA A 233 -14.28 -1.64 4.96
C ALA A 233 -14.10 -3.17 4.91
N GLU A 234 -14.88 -3.87 4.07
CA GLU A 234 -14.71 -5.31 3.84
C GLU A 234 -13.33 -5.64 3.23
N GLY A 235 -12.88 -4.84 2.26
CA GLY A 235 -11.55 -4.99 1.65
C GLY A 235 -10.43 -4.83 2.67
N TYR A 236 -10.50 -3.82 3.53
CA TYR A 236 -9.52 -3.63 4.60
C TYR A 236 -9.55 -4.73 5.66
N ALA A 237 -10.73 -5.27 5.99
CA ALA A 237 -10.84 -6.40 6.90
C ALA A 237 -10.15 -7.67 6.35
N ILE A 238 -10.28 -7.92 5.04
CA ILE A 238 -9.55 -8.99 4.36
C ILE A 238 -8.04 -8.76 4.46
N TRP A 239 -7.57 -7.54 4.22
CA TRP A 239 -6.15 -7.21 4.31
C TRP A 239 -5.60 -7.39 5.73
N ALA A 240 -6.31 -6.88 6.73
CA ALA A 240 -5.91 -7.06 8.13
C ALA A 240 -5.74 -8.54 8.50
N LYS A 241 -6.65 -9.40 8.04
CA LYS A 241 -6.58 -10.85 8.24
C LYS A 241 -5.38 -11.49 7.53
N ILE A 242 -5.00 -11.01 6.33
CA ILE A 242 -3.84 -11.54 5.61
C ILE A 242 -2.54 -11.09 6.27
N ILE A 243 -2.48 -9.83 6.73
CA ILE A 243 -1.26 -9.24 7.29
C ILE A 243 -0.97 -9.77 8.70
N TYR A 244 -2.02 -9.98 9.50
CA TYR A 244 -1.92 -10.40 10.91
C TYR A 244 -2.94 -11.50 11.24
N GLY A 245 -3.00 -12.54 10.43
CA GLY A 245 -3.94 -13.66 10.60
C GLY A 245 -3.33 -14.91 11.15
#